data_71776d5199ff6391bfd5f406b92a1aa9
#
_entry.id   71776d5199ff6391bfd5f406b92a1aa9
#
_cell.length_a   1.000
_cell.length_b   1.000
_cell.length_c   1.000
_cell.angle_alpha   90.00
_cell.angle_beta   90.00
_cell.angle_gamma   90.00
#
_symmetry.space_group_name_H-M   'P 1'
#
loop_
_entity.id
_entity.type
_entity.pdbx_description
1 polymer ?
#
loop_
_entity_poly.entity_id
_entity_poly.type
_entity_poly.pdbx_seq_one_letter_code
_entity_poly.pdbx_strand_id
1 'polypeptide(L)'
;MLEINYKPSFICLYNEAEVSLQEEIKEKIALFRNKNNHKSLKVHKLHGPLKDRYSFSVNYKIRIVFRYLSKNEVSLLAVGDHDLYK
;
A
#
# COMPACT_ATOMS: atom_id res chain seq x y z
N MET A 1 -13.52 -3.87 9.12
CA MET A 1 -12.28 -3.18 8.70
C MET A 1 -11.21 -4.18 8.35
N LEU A 2 -10.33 -3.80 7.43
CA LEU A 2 -9.21 -4.67 7.06
C LEU A 2 -8.20 -4.77 8.21
N GLU A 3 -7.71 -5.97 8.44
CA GLU A 3 -6.54 -6.20 9.28
C GLU A 3 -5.30 -6.01 8.43
N ILE A 4 -4.34 -5.23 8.95
CA ILE A 4 -3.15 -4.87 8.18
C ILE A 4 -1.91 -5.47 8.83
N ASN A 5 -1.18 -6.27 8.06
CA ASN A 5 0.12 -6.81 8.43
C ASN A 5 1.19 -6.06 7.65
N TYR A 6 2.35 -5.88 8.25
CA TYR A 6 3.44 -5.11 7.67
C TYR A 6 4.63 -6.03 7.45
N LYS A 7 5.04 -6.19 6.19
CA LYS A 7 6.25 -6.95 5.90
C LYS A 7 7.49 -6.15 6.26
N PRO A 8 8.58 -6.81 6.65
CA PRO A 8 9.83 -6.10 6.94
C PRO A 8 10.30 -5.21 5.80
N SER A 9 10.08 -5.63 4.54
CA SER A 9 10.43 -4.81 3.38
C SER A 9 9.67 -3.49 3.36
N PHE A 10 8.38 -3.52 3.72
CA PHE A 10 7.59 -2.29 3.81
C PHE A 10 8.13 -1.40 4.93
N ILE A 11 8.36 -1.98 6.10
CA ILE A 11 8.83 -1.24 7.27
C ILE A 11 10.16 -0.55 6.97
N CYS A 12 11.07 -1.25 6.30
CA CYS A 12 12.36 -0.70 5.92
C CYS A 12 12.20 0.54 5.03
N LEU A 13 11.36 0.43 3.99
CA LEU A 13 11.11 1.55 3.07
C LEU A 13 10.43 2.72 3.77
N TYR A 14 9.48 2.41 4.66
CA TYR A 14 8.79 3.43 5.43
C TYR A 14 9.78 4.21 6.30
N ASN A 15 10.68 3.50 6.98
CA ASN A 15 11.64 4.13 7.88
C ASN A 15 12.65 5.01 7.13
N GLU A 16 12.90 4.74 5.86
CA GLU A 16 13.78 5.54 5.03
C GLU A 16 13.12 6.80 4.47
N ALA A 17 11.80 6.89 4.56
CA ALA A 17 11.06 8.02 4.00
C ALA A 17 11.17 9.24 4.91
N GLU A 18 11.03 10.42 4.31
CA GLU A 18 10.99 11.68 5.05
C GLU A 18 9.77 11.70 5.96
N VAL A 19 9.86 12.44 7.07
CA VAL A 19 8.80 12.51 8.08
C VAL A 19 7.46 12.92 7.46
N SER A 20 7.48 13.91 6.57
CA SER A 20 6.23 14.36 5.92
C SER A 20 5.59 13.25 5.10
N LEU A 21 6.39 12.45 4.41
CA LEU A 21 5.87 11.33 3.64
C LEU A 21 5.37 10.22 4.57
N GLN A 22 6.07 9.97 5.68
CA GLN A 22 5.62 8.99 6.67
C GLN A 22 4.22 9.35 7.20
N GLU A 23 3.98 10.64 7.45
CA GLU A 23 2.67 11.10 7.91
C GLU A 23 1.60 10.85 6.86
N GLU A 24 1.89 11.14 5.59
CA GLU A 24 0.97 10.85 4.50
C GLU A 24 0.66 9.36 4.38
N ILE A 25 1.68 8.53 4.50
CA ILE A 25 1.53 7.08 4.44
C ILE A 25 0.60 6.59 5.54
N LYS A 26 0.83 7.05 6.77
CA LYS A 26 -0.02 6.67 7.91
C LYS A 26 -1.47 7.06 7.68
N GLU A 27 -1.70 8.28 7.17
CA GLU A 27 -3.05 8.77 6.89
C GLU A 27 -3.75 7.88 5.86
N LYS A 28 -3.05 7.54 4.78
CA LYS A 28 -3.66 6.74 3.72
C LYS A 28 -3.88 5.29 4.15
N ILE A 29 -3.03 4.75 4.98
CA ILE A 29 -3.25 3.41 5.55
C ILE A 29 -4.50 3.42 6.42
N ALA A 30 -4.68 4.45 7.23
CA ALA A 30 -5.89 4.57 8.06
C ALA A 30 -7.16 4.59 7.20
N LEU A 31 -7.14 5.34 6.10
CA LEU A 31 -8.26 5.38 5.16
C LEU A 31 -8.45 4.03 4.46
N PHE A 32 -7.37 3.36 4.11
CA PHE A 32 -7.40 2.09 3.39
C PHE A 32 -8.08 0.98 4.20
N ARG A 33 -8.03 1.03 5.50
CA ARG A 33 -8.66 0.02 6.37
C ARG A 33 -10.17 -0.05 6.14
N ASN A 34 -10.78 1.05 5.72
CA ASN A 34 -12.21 1.08 5.38
C ASN A 34 -12.37 0.87 3.87
N LYS A 35 -12.97 -0.25 3.49
CA LYS A 35 -13.14 -0.60 2.07
C LYS A 35 -13.91 0.45 1.28
N ASN A 36 -14.73 1.26 1.93
CA ASN A 36 -15.45 2.34 1.27
C ASN A 36 -14.52 3.39 0.67
N ASN A 37 -13.28 3.48 1.14
CA ASN A 37 -12.29 4.42 0.63
C ASN A 37 -11.45 3.86 -0.51
N HIS A 38 -11.62 2.58 -0.86
CA HIS A 38 -10.73 1.95 -1.84
C HIS A 38 -10.81 2.58 -3.22
N LYS A 39 -12.00 3.04 -3.63
CA LYS A 39 -12.15 3.70 -4.91
C LYS A 39 -11.38 5.01 -4.97
N SER A 40 -11.47 5.83 -3.93
CA SER A 40 -10.76 7.11 -3.87
C SER A 40 -9.26 6.92 -3.76
N LEU A 41 -8.81 5.84 -3.14
CA LEU A 41 -7.39 5.50 -3.03
C LEU A 41 -6.86 4.81 -4.28
N LYS A 42 -7.71 4.55 -5.26
CA LYS A 42 -7.35 3.90 -6.51
C LYS A 42 -6.76 2.50 -6.30
N VAL A 43 -7.36 1.75 -5.39
CA VAL A 43 -6.98 0.35 -5.19
C VAL A 43 -7.22 -0.41 -6.49
N HIS A 44 -6.20 -1.09 -6.99
CA HIS A 44 -6.32 -1.88 -8.21
C HIS A 44 -5.31 -3.02 -8.21
N LYS A 45 -5.64 -4.04 -9.00
CA LYS A 45 -4.79 -5.21 -9.15
C LYS A 45 -3.67 -4.92 -10.14
N LEU A 46 -2.47 -5.39 -9.83
CA LEU A 46 -1.34 -5.27 -10.72
C LEU A 46 -1.33 -6.41 -11.74
N HIS A 47 -0.68 -6.19 -12.89
CA HIS A 47 -0.64 -7.15 -13.99
C HIS A 47 0.77 -7.73 -14.14
N GLY A 48 0.88 -8.77 -14.98
CA GLY A 48 2.14 -9.40 -15.32
C GLY A 48 2.71 -10.22 -14.19
N PRO A 49 4.02 -10.12 -13.94
CA PRO A 49 4.65 -10.92 -12.89
C PRO A 49 4.12 -10.66 -11.49
N LEU A 50 3.42 -9.53 -11.29
CA LEU A 50 2.87 -9.14 -10.00
C LEU A 50 1.38 -9.39 -9.91
N LYS A 51 0.87 -10.40 -10.61
CA LYS A 51 -0.57 -10.63 -10.77
C LYS A 51 -1.33 -10.93 -9.47
N ASP A 52 -0.64 -11.34 -8.41
CA ASP A 52 -1.26 -11.58 -7.12
C ASP A 52 -1.17 -10.37 -6.20
N ARG A 53 -0.69 -9.25 -6.71
CA ARG A 53 -0.47 -8.03 -5.94
C ARG A 53 -1.40 -6.93 -6.38
N TYR A 54 -1.60 -6.00 -5.44
CA TYR A 54 -2.46 -4.84 -5.62
C TYR A 54 -1.68 -3.62 -5.18
N SER A 55 -2.18 -2.44 -5.56
CA SER A 55 -1.60 -1.20 -5.05
C SER A 55 -2.68 -0.18 -4.77
N PHE A 56 -2.33 0.81 -3.94
CA PHE A 56 -3.16 1.99 -3.77
C PHE A 56 -2.28 3.22 -3.62
N SER A 57 -2.88 4.39 -3.86
CA SER A 57 -2.15 5.66 -3.91
C SER A 57 -2.00 6.28 -2.54
N VAL A 58 -0.77 6.70 -2.22
CA VAL A 58 -0.52 7.62 -1.11
C VAL A 58 -0.72 9.05 -1.62
N ASN A 59 -0.10 9.34 -2.76
CA ASN A 59 -0.31 10.59 -3.49
C ASN A 59 -0.11 10.29 -4.98
N TYR A 60 -0.02 11.31 -5.83
CA TYR A 60 0.10 11.07 -7.26
C TYR A 60 1.40 10.34 -7.65
N LYS A 61 2.41 10.40 -6.80
CA LYS A 61 3.73 9.82 -7.09
C LYS A 61 3.97 8.52 -6.34
N ILE A 62 3.49 8.42 -5.10
CA ILE A 62 3.83 7.33 -4.19
C ILE A 62 2.68 6.33 -4.11
N ARG A 63 3.03 5.05 -4.17
CA ARG A 63 2.09 3.92 -4.12
C ARG A 63 2.52 2.94 -3.03
N ILE A 64 1.53 2.22 -2.49
CA ILE A 64 1.79 1.11 -1.58
C ILE A 64 1.36 -0.17 -2.30
N VAL A 65 2.25 -1.17 -2.31
CA VAL A 65 1.97 -2.48 -2.88
C VAL A 65 1.60 -3.42 -1.75
N PHE A 66 0.52 -4.16 -1.94
CA PHE A 66 0.03 -5.09 -0.93
C PHE A 66 -0.55 -6.35 -1.58
N ARG A 67 -0.83 -7.36 -0.75
CA ARG A 67 -1.56 -8.54 -1.21
C ARG A 67 -2.60 -8.91 -0.16
N TYR A 68 -3.67 -9.57 -0.59
CA TYR A 68 -4.66 -10.12 0.32
C TYR A 68 -4.16 -11.43 0.90
N LEU A 69 -4.27 -11.56 2.22
CA LEU A 69 -4.02 -12.83 2.91
C LEU A 69 -5.34 -13.57 3.08
N SER A 70 -6.43 -12.81 3.19
CA SER A 70 -7.78 -13.32 3.25
C SER A 70 -8.72 -12.21 2.81
N LYS A 71 -10.00 -12.46 2.86
CA LYS A 71 -11.03 -11.48 2.49
C LYS A 71 -10.89 -10.15 3.26
N ASN A 72 -10.48 -10.22 4.53
CA ASN A 72 -10.43 -9.06 5.40
C ASN A 72 -9.03 -8.78 5.95
N GLU A 73 -8.02 -9.38 5.38
CA GLU A 73 -6.66 -9.26 5.87
C GLU A 73 -5.69 -9.03 4.72
N VAL A 74 -4.80 -8.05 4.88
CA VAL A 74 -3.80 -7.73 3.85
C VAL A 74 -2.42 -7.66 4.46
N SER A 75 -1.41 -7.80 3.60
CA SER A 75 -0.02 -7.61 3.96
C SER A 75 0.55 -6.50 3.09
N LEU A 76 1.10 -5.46 3.71
CA LEU A 76 1.76 -4.38 2.98
C LEU A 76 3.18 -4.82 2.66
N LEU A 77 3.55 -4.78 1.39
CA LEU A 77 4.81 -5.33 0.90
C LEU A 77 5.88 -4.29 0.64
N ALA A 78 5.48 -3.13 0.11
CA ALA A 78 6.44 -2.09 -0.28
C ALA A 78 5.73 -0.76 -0.41
N VAL A 79 6.51 0.33 -0.34
CA VAL A 79 6.02 1.68 -0.58
C VAL A 79 7.10 2.43 -1.38
N GLY A 80 6.68 3.19 -2.38
CA GLY A 80 7.59 3.96 -3.22
C GLY A 80 6.89 4.45 -4.47
N ASP A 81 7.68 4.87 -5.46
CA ASP A 81 7.14 5.37 -6.72
C ASP A 81 6.95 4.22 -7.73
N HIS A 82 6.75 4.59 -9.00
CA HIS A 82 6.50 3.61 -10.07
C HIS A 82 7.55 2.52 -10.20
N ASP A 83 8.76 2.75 -9.73
CA ASP A 83 9.84 1.76 -9.87
C ASP A 83 9.56 0.50 -9.05
N LEU A 84 8.63 0.56 -8.11
CA LEU A 84 8.22 -0.62 -7.36
C LEU A 84 7.64 -1.73 -8.24
N TYR A 85 7.14 -1.37 -9.42
CA TYR A 85 6.44 -2.30 -10.30
C TYR A 85 7.34 -2.96 -11.33
N LYS A 86 8.55 -2.54 -11.40
CA LYS A 86 9.50 -3.03 -12.40
C LYS A 86 10.23 -4.28 -11.99
#